data_b53db9dd7e3c2930aebdfbb9d2b09c72
#
_entry.id   b53db9dd7e3c2930aebdfbb9d2b09c72
#
_cell.length_a   1.000
_cell.length_b   1.000
_cell.length_c   1.000
_cell.angle_alpha   90.00
_cell.angle_beta   90.00
_cell.angle_gamma   90.00
#
_symmetry.space_group_name_H-M   'P 1'
#
loop_
_entity.id
_entity.type
_entity.pdbx_description
1 polymer ?
#
loop_
_entity_poly.entity_id
_entity_poly.type
_entity_poly.pdbx_seq_one_letter_code
_entity_poly.pdbx_strand_id
1 'polypeptide(L)'
;MEFALIAPLMGVMFIGAVEMSQVITVDRRVTQIAGATADLVARADKKISQTEIGDIMRVGSYIMKPYNSSPINIVLRNVTSSSTSATNTKQSWTCSYTGSTQAQTCTCTNTAFTLPANLVTTNDSVVMAEVTYAYVPLVFNYVMKRTWGGSGSSYTLSETIYMKPRSQAAMMLQSDGTTPCASPTF
;
A
#
# COMPACT_ATOMS: atom_id res chain seq x y z
N MET A 1 -15.22 -47.96 12.14
CA MET A 1 -13.91 -47.61 11.52
C MET A 1 -13.97 -46.50 10.46
N GLU A 2 -15.11 -46.26 9.84
CA GLU A 2 -15.28 -45.27 8.75
C GLU A 2 -15.07 -43.81 9.21
N PHE A 3 -15.53 -43.48 10.40
CA PHE A 3 -15.38 -42.11 10.97
C PHE A 3 -13.91 -41.73 11.22
N ALA A 4 -13.08 -42.71 11.63
CA ALA A 4 -11.67 -42.45 11.93
C ALA A 4 -10.85 -42.05 10.70
N LEU A 5 -11.29 -42.41 9.50
CA LEU A 5 -10.65 -42.08 8.23
C LEU A 5 -11.11 -40.73 7.69
N ILE A 6 -12.36 -40.32 7.97
CA ILE A 6 -12.96 -39.10 7.49
C ILE A 6 -12.59 -37.89 8.41
N ALA A 7 -12.48 -38.15 9.71
CA ALA A 7 -12.20 -37.09 10.69
C ALA A 7 -10.93 -36.26 10.41
N PRO A 8 -9.77 -36.83 10.07
CA PRO A 8 -8.58 -36.05 9.74
C PRO A 8 -8.75 -35.23 8.46
N LEU A 9 -9.47 -35.73 7.45
CA LEU A 9 -9.76 -35.00 6.22
C LEU A 9 -10.63 -33.78 6.51
N MET A 10 -11.70 -33.94 7.29
CA MET A 10 -12.57 -32.85 7.72
C MET A 10 -11.79 -31.81 8.54
N GLY A 11 -10.89 -32.24 9.40
CA GLY A 11 -10.03 -31.35 10.18
C GLY A 11 -9.14 -30.47 9.29
N VAL A 12 -8.49 -31.04 8.28
CA VAL A 12 -7.67 -30.28 7.33
C VAL A 12 -8.51 -29.28 6.54
N MET A 13 -9.68 -29.69 6.04
CA MET A 13 -10.58 -28.80 5.31
C MET A 13 -11.09 -27.67 6.18
N PHE A 14 -11.43 -27.93 7.44
CA PHE A 14 -11.88 -26.90 8.38
C PHE A 14 -10.79 -25.87 8.65
N ILE A 15 -9.57 -26.31 8.94
CA ILE A 15 -8.41 -25.43 9.15
C ILE A 15 -8.16 -24.58 7.91
N GLY A 16 -8.15 -25.20 6.71
CA GLY A 16 -7.97 -24.48 5.45
C GLY A 16 -9.04 -23.40 5.21
N ALA A 17 -10.30 -23.69 5.54
CA ALA A 17 -11.38 -22.73 5.41
C ALA A 17 -11.21 -21.51 6.36
N VAL A 18 -10.77 -21.77 7.60
CA VAL A 18 -10.48 -20.71 8.58
C VAL A 18 -9.32 -19.83 8.10
N GLU A 19 -8.21 -20.42 7.66
CA GLU A 19 -7.07 -19.65 7.14
C GLU A 19 -7.44 -18.83 5.91
N MET A 20 -8.21 -19.39 4.98
CA MET A 20 -8.69 -18.65 3.79
C MET A 20 -9.55 -17.46 4.17
N SER A 21 -10.42 -17.61 5.16
CA SER A 21 -11.24 -16.50 5.68
C SER A 21 -10.37 -15.38 6.29
N GLN A 22 -9.28 -15.73 6.96
CA GLN A 22 -8.33 -14.74 7.50
C GLN A 22 -7.58 -14.00 6.38
N VAL A 23 -7.12 -14.70 5.34
CA VAL A 23 -6.46 -14.06 4.18
C VAL A 23 -7.38 -13.02 3.54
N ILE A 24 -8.64 -13.39 3.26
CA ILE A 24 -9.63 -12.48 2.66
C ILE A 24 -9.89 -11.26 3.58
N THR A 25 -9.91 -11.45 4.89
CA THR A 25 -10.10 -10.35 5.84
C THR A 25 -8.91 -9.39 5.85
N VAL A 26 -7.69 -9.92 5.79
CA VAL A 26 -6.47 -9.11 5.72
C VAL A 26 -6.39 -8.37 4.39
N ASP A 27 -6.71 -9.02 3.27
CA ASP A 27 -6.75 -8.42 1.94
C ASP A 27 -7.69 -7.22 1.88
N ARG A 28 -8.90 -7.35 2.41
CA ARG A 28 -9.85 -6.23 2.54
C ARG A 28 -9.29 -5.07 3.36
N ARG A 29 -8.51 -5.34 4.41
CA ARG A 29 -7.86 -4.28 5.20
C ARG A 29 -6.76 -3.59 4.42
N VAL A 30 -5.97 -4.32 3.62
CA VAL A 30 -4.96 -3.75 2.73
C VAL A 30 -5.62 -2.78 1.73
N THR A 31 -6.73 -3.19 1.10
CA THR A 31 -7.52 -2.32 0.21
C THR A 31 -8.07 -1.08 0.94
N GLN A 32 -8.58 -1.24 2.17
CA GLN A 32 -9.07 -0.11 2.98
C GLN A 32 -7.95 0.87 3.32
N ILE A 33 -6.76 0.38 3.66
CA ILE A 33 -5.59 1.22 3.97
C ILE A 33 -5.17 2.00 2.72
N ALA A 34 -5.07 1.34 1.57
CA ALA A 34 -4.71 1.98 0.32
C ALA A 34 -5.71 3.09 -0.06
N GLY A 35 -7.02 2.80 0.04
CA GLY A 35 -8.06 3.79 -0.22
C GLY A 35 -8.06 4.95 0.76
N ALA A 36 -7.95 4.68 2.06
CA ALA A 36 -7.96 5.72 3.09
C ALA A 36 -6.72 6.63 2.99
N THR A 37 -5.53 6.06 2.79
CA THR A 37 -4.29 6.85 2.66
C THR A 37 -4.29 7.69 1.40
N ALA A 38 -4.72 7.14 0.26
CA ALA A 38 -4.84 7.89 -1.00
C ALA A 38 -5.86 9.04 -0.88
N ASP A 39 -7.03 8.78 -0.27
CA ASP A 39 -8.09 9.78 -0.12
C ASP A 39 -7.66 10.92 0.83
N LEU A 40 -7.03 10.61 1.95
CA LEU A 40 -6.55 11.62 2.89
C LEU A 40 -5.51 12.54 2.23
N VAL A 41 -4.55 11.99 1.49
CA VAL A 41 -3.58 12.80 0.75
C VAL A 41 -4.24 13.59 -0.36
N ALA A 42 -5.16 13.00 -1.13
CA ALA A 42 -5.85 13.69 -2.22
C ALA A 42 -6.75 14.87 -1.74
N ARG A 43 -7.15 14.87 -0.48
CA ARG A 43 -7.92 15.96 0.16
C ARG A 43 -7.05 17.13 0.61
N ALA A 44 -5.74 16.95 0.75
CA ALA A 44 -4.86 18.05 1.12
C ALA A 44 -4.90 19.16 0.06
N ASP A 45 -4.84 20.43 0.51
CA ASP A 45 -4.90 21.56 -0.39
C ASP A 45 -3.49 21.91 -0.89
N LYS A 46 -3.21 21.62 -2.16
CA LYS A 46 -1.98 21.95 -2.92
C LYS A 46 -0.64 21.59 -2.27
N LYS A 47 -0.57 21.56 -0.94
CA LYS A 47 0.66 21.30 -0.18
C LYS A 47 0.35 20.32 0.96
N ILE A 48 1.26 19.40 1.19
CA ILE A 48 1.21 18.45 2.31
C ILE A 48 2.60 18.36 2.93
N SER A 49 2.68 18.36 4.25
CA SER A 49 3.95 18.21 4.96
C SER A 49 4.35 16.74 5.07
N GLN A 50 5.65 16.48 5.24
CA GLN A 50 6.14 15.13 5.51
C GLN A 50 5.52 14.55 6.80
N THR A 51 5.34 15.38 7.82
CA THR A 51 4.74 14.94 9.08
C THR A 51 3.29 14.49 8.89
N GLU A 52 2.49 15.26 8.14
CA GLU A 52 1.10 14.89 7.83
C GLU A 52 1.03 13.58 7.04
N ILE A 53 1.90 13.39 6.04
CA ILE A 53 1.98 12.12 5.31
C ILE A 53 2.35 10.98 6.26
N GLY A 54 3.28 11.21 7.20
CA GLY A 54 3.65 10.22 8.20
C GLY A 54 2.50 9.82 9.10
N ASP A 55 1.74 10.78 9.55
CA ASP A 55 0.56 10.52 10.38
C ASP A 55 -0.52 9.77 9.60
N ILE A 56 -0.76 10.12 8.33
CA ILE A 56 -1.67 9.41 7.43
C ILE A 56 -1.23 7.95 7.25
N MET A 57 0.05 7.71 6.98
CA MET A 57 0.57 6.34 6.81
C MET A 57 0.49 5.54 8.12
N ARG A 58 0.72 6.20 9.25
CA ARG A 58 0.60 5.57 10.58
C ARG A 58 -0.83 5.13 10.89
N VAL A 59 -1.84 5.88 10.43
CA VAL A 59 -3.25 5.44 10.52
C VAL A 59 -3.45 4.09 9.83
N GLY A 60 -2.78 3.83 8.71
CA GLY A 60 -2.80 2.53 8.03
C GLY A 60 -2.39 1.38 8.96
N SER A 61 -1.37 1.57 9.80
CA SER A 61 -0.94 0.56 10.77
C SER A 61 -2.00 0.28 11.85
N TYR A 62 -2.80 1.26 12.23
CA TYR A 62 -3.91 1.07 13.17
C TYR A 62 -5.11 0.35 12.55
N ILE A 63 -5.39 0.59 11.27
CA ILE A 63 -6.46 -0.12 10.54
C ILE A 63 -6.14 -1.63 10.47
N MET A 64 -4.87 -2.00 10.42
CA MET A 64 -4.47 -3.41 10.38
C MET A 64 -4.81 -4.18 11.67
N LYS A 65 -4.98 -3.54 12.81
CA LYS A 65 -5.30 -4.24 14.07
C LYS A 65 -6.59 -5.06 13.95
N PRO A 66 -6.67 -6.28 14.50
CA PRO A 66 -5.74 -6.92 15.46
C PRO A 66 -4.53 -7.64 14.82
N TYR A 67 -4.40 -7.63 13.50
CA TYR A 67 -3.28 -8.27 12.82
C TYR A 67 -1.97 -7.51 13.07
N ASN A 68 -0.85 -8.22 12.93
CA ASN A 68 0.47 -7.62 13.06
C ASN A 68 0.71 -6.58 11.96
N SER A 69 1.02 -5.35 12.33
CA SER A 69 1.32 -4.27 11.38
C SER A 69 2.78 -4.27 10.90
N SER A 70 3.67 -5.08 11.50
CA SER A 70 5.08 -5.12 11.14
C SER A 70 5.35 -5.43 9.66
N PRO A 71 4.62 -6.36 9.00
CA PRO A 71 4.86 -6.69 7.59
C PRO A 71 4.26 -5.70 6.58
N ILE A 72 3.67 -4.59 7.04
CA ILE A 72 3.06 -3.60 6.13
C ILE A 72 4.10 -2.65 5.56
N ASN A 73 4.02 -2.39 4.26
CA ASN A 73 4.70 -1.30 3.60
C ASN A 73 3.68 -0.45 2.85
N ILE A 74 3.76 0.86 3.03
CA ILE A 74 2.90 1.84 2.36
C ILE A 74 3.81 2.77 1.56
N VAL A 75 3.52 2.94 0.27
CA VAL A 75 4.24 3.88 -0.59
C VAL A 75 3.24 4.83 -1.20
N LEU A 76 3.42 6.11 -0.94
CA LEU A 76 2.64 7.20 -1.52
C LEU A 76 3.48 7.94 -2.54
N ARG A 77 2.92 8.20 -3.71
CA ARG A 77 3.58 8.93 -4.79
C ARG A 77 2.63 9.96 -5.38
N ASN A 78 3.17 11.10 -5.76
CA ASN A 78 2.46 12.02 -6.64
C ASN A 78 3.07 11.98 -8.02
N VAL A 79 2.24 11.78 -9.03
CA VAL A 79 2.64 11.71 -10.44
C VAL A 79 1.89 12.79 -11.19
N THR A 80 2.63 13.59 -11.95
CA THR A 80 2.11 14.69 -12.78
C THR A 80 2.33 14.41 -14.24
N SER A 81 1.41 14.84 -15.07
CA SER A 81 1.54 14.80 -16.54
C SER A 81 2.07 16.12 -17.07
N SER A 82 2.74 16.06 -18.23
CA SER A 82 3.20 17.25 -18.96
C SER A 82 2.03 18.12 -19.42
N SER A 83 2.29 19.41 -19.58
CA SER A 83 1.33 20.36 -20.19
C SER A 83 1.05 20.07 -21.67
N THR A 84 1.94 19.32 -22.33
CA THR A 84 1.86 19.02 -23.76
C THR A 84 1.39 17.60 -24.07
N SER A 85 1.54 16.66 -23.11
CA SER A 85 1.21 15.24 -23.33
C SER A 85 0.76 14.56 -22.05
N ALA A 86 -0.38 13.89 -22.11
CA ALA A 86 -0.91 13.10 -21.00
C ALA A 86 -0.10 11.81 -20.73
N THR A 87 0.64 11.33 -21.72
CA THR A 87 1.45 10.10 -21.59
C THR A 87 2.85 10.37 -21.04
N ASN A 88 3.34 11.62 -21.12
CA ASN A 88 4.61 12.00 -20.51
C ASN A 88 4.36 12.34 -19.04
N THR A 89 4.56 11.37 -18.17
CA THR A 89 4.28 11.50 -16.73
C THR A 89 5.54 11.31 -15.90
N LYS A 90 5.69 12.13 -14.88
CA LYS A 90 6.82 12.09 -13.95
C LYS A 90 6.34 12.09 -12.51
N GLN A 91 7.07 11.37 -11.69
CA GLN A 91 6.89 11.37 -10.25
C GLN A 91 7.54 12.62 -9.64
N SER A 92 6.82 13.37 -8.85
CA SER A 92 7.31 14.58 -8.17
C SER A 92 7.90 14.28 -6.80
N TRP A 93 7.27 13.38 -6.07
CA TRP A 93 7.76 12.89 -4.79
C TRP A 93 7.29 11.48 -4.50
N THR A 94 8.00 10.82 -3.60
CA THR A 94 7.62 9.53 -3.03
C THR A 94 7.86 9.52 -1.54
N CYS A 95 6.91 8.96 -0.80
CA CYS A 95 7.03 8.69 0.62
C CYS A 95 6.79 7.21 0.87
N SER A 96 7.66 6.57 1.62
CA SER A 96 7.54 5.18 2.04
C SER A 96 7.45 5.06 3.55
N TYR A 97 6.64 4.15 4.02
CA TYR A 97 6.47 3.80 5.42
C TYR A 97 6.61 2.30 5.58
N THR A 98 7.40 1.88 6.55
CA THR A 98 7.61 0.46 6.88
C THR A 98 7.10 0.19 8.28
N GLY A 99 6.16 -0.74 8.40
CA GLY A 99 5.52 -1.07 9.68
C GLY A 99 6.46 -1.67 10.73
N SER A 100 7.53 -2.36 10.31
CA SER A 100 8.51 -2.97 11.21
C SER A 100 9.32 -1.95 12.00
N THR A 101 9.72 -0.87 11.37
CA THR A 101 10.52 0.21 11.96
C THR A 101 9.66 1.40 12.38
N GLN A 102 8.40 1.44 11.91
CA GLN A 102 7.52 2.61 12.00
C GLN A 102 8.17 3.89 11.46
N ALA A 103 9.16 3.71 10.58
CA ALA A 103 9.92 4.77 9.98
C ALA A 103 9.28 5.20 8.65
N GLN A 104 9.32 6.49 8.42
CA GLN A 104 8.89 7.14 7.19
C GLN A 104 10.09 7.76 6.51
N THR A 105 10.14 7.66 5.19
CA THR A 105 11.15 8.34 4.37
C THR A 105 10.46 8.96 3.18
N CYS A 106 10.66 10.27 3.01
CA CYS A 106 10.14 11.01 1.85
C CYS A 106 11.29 11.57 1.02
N THR A 107 11.17 11.48 -0.29
CA THR A 107 12.15 12.01 -1.24
C THR A 107 11.47 12.76 -2.37
N CYS A 108 12.05 13.89 -2.75
CA CYS A 108 11.70 14.59 -3.98
C CYS A 108 12.34 13.86 -5.16
N THR A 109 11.59 13.64 -6.20
CA THR A 109 12.04 12.92 -7.39
C THR A 109 11.61 13.66 -8.65
N ASN A 110 12.28 13.39 -9.76
CA ASN A 110 11.89 13.87 -11.09
C ASN A 110 12.12 12.75 -12.11
N THR A 111 11.58 11.58 -11.79
CA THR A 111 11.76 10.37 -12.59
C THR A 111 10.52 10.09 -13.43
N ALA A 112 10.72 9.61 -14.66
CA ALA A 112 9.63 9.14 -15.50
C ALA A 112 8.88 8.02 -14.79
N PHE A 113 7.55 8.07 -14.83
CA PHE A 113 6.68 7.07 -14.24
C PHE A 113 5.53 6.77 -15.19
N THR A 114 5.32 5.50 -15.49
CA THR A 114 4.26 5.08 -16.41
C THR A 114 2.97 4.82 -15.64
N LEU A 115 1.92 5.57 -15.95
CA LEU A 115 0.57 5.37 -15.43
C LEU A 115 -0.26 4.50 -16.38
N PRO A 116 -1.33 3.84 -15.87
CA PRO A 116 -2.34 3.24 -16.73
C PRO A 116 -2.92 4.24 -17.72
N ALA A 117 -3.26 3.77 -18.92
CA ALA A 117 -3.81 4.64 -19.98
C ALA A 117 -5.11 5.32 -19.53
N ASN A 118 -5.30 6.57 -19.97
CA ASN A 118 -6.50 7.37 -19.70
C ASN A 118 -6.78 7.73 -18.23
N LEU A 119 -5.77 7.61 -17.36
CA LEU A 119 -5.91 7.97 -15.95
C LEU A 119 -5.76 9.47 -15.70
N VAL A 120 -4.88 10.12 -16.45
CA VAL A 120 -4.58 11.56 -16.36
C VAL A 120 -4.77 12.23 -17.70
N THR A 121 -5.10 13.52 -17.68
CA THR A 121 -5.10 14.41 -18.84
C THR A 121 -3.82 15.25 -18.86
N THR A 122 -3.67 16.14 -19.83
CA THR A 122 -2.54 17.09 -19.86
C THR A 122 -2.62 18.05 -18.68
N ASN A 123 -1.47 18.35 -18.09
CA ASN A 123 -1.35 19.24 -16.92
C ASN A 123 -2.18 18.78 -15.72
N ASP A 124 -2.27 17.48 -15.51
CA ASP A 124 -3.04 16.84 -14.44
C ASP A 124 -2.10 16.13 -13.46
N SER A 125 -2.59 15.80 -12.29
CA SER A 125 -1.84 15.04 -11.31
C SER A 125 -2.68 13.95 -10.66
N VAL A 126 -2.03 12.92 -10.19
CA VAL A 126 -2.65 11.81 -9.47
C VAL A 126 -1.79 11.42 -8.28
N VAL A 127 -2.43 11.14 -7.16
CA VAL A 127 -1.83 10.52 -5.99
C VAL A 127 -2.03 9.01 -6.11
N MET A 128 -0.95 8.27 -6.01
CA MET A 128 -0.93 6.81 -6.02
C MET A 128 -0.55 6.32 -4.63
N ALA A 129 -1.36 5.45 -4.09
CA ALA A 129 -1.07 4.70 -2.87
C ALA A 129 -0.87 3.23 -3.22
N GLU A 130 0.29 2.70 -2.90
CA GLU A 130 0.63 1.30 -3.02
C GLU A 130 0.85 0.73 -1.62
N VAL A 131 0.08 -0.28 -1.26
CA VAL A 131 0.16 -0.95 0.04
C VAL A 131 0.49 -2.40 -0.19
N THR A 132 1.52 -2.88 0.46
CA THR A 132 1.91 -4.28 0.44
C THR A 132 1.93 -4.85 1.85
N TYR A 133 1.52 -6.10 1.98
CA TYR A 133 1.48 -6.81 3.24
C TYR A 133 1.93 -8.26 3.06
N ALA A 134 2.94 -8.70 3.78
CA ALA A 134 3.41 -10.07 3.78
C ALA A 134 2.62 -10.90 4.80
N TYR A 135 1.57 -11.58 4.32
CA TYR A 135 0.75 -12.46 5.15
C TYR A 135 1.41 -13.82 5.33
N VAL A 136 1.48 -14.28 6.56
CA VAL A 136 2.02 -15.61 6.92
C VAL A 136 0.90 -16.45 7.52
N PRO A 137 0.42 -17.51 6.85
CA PRO A 137 -0.58 -18.43 7.39
C PRO A 137 -0.02 -19.13 8.64
N LEU A 138 -0.76 -19.12 9.74
CA LEU A 138 -0.27 -19.64 11.02
C LEU A 138 -0.20 -21.17 11.04
N VAL A 139 -1.30 -21.82 10.71
CA VAL A 139 -1.42 -23.29 10.85
C VAL A 139 -0.74 -24.00 9.69
N PHE A 140 -1.00 -23.55 8.45
CA PHE A 140 -0.38 -24.13 7.28
C PHE A 140 1.15 -24.05 7.36
N ASN A 141 1.67 -22.90 7.79
CA ASN A 141 3.10 -22.69 7.96
C ASN A 141 3.71 -23.57 9.07
N TYR A 142 2.97 -23.75 10.18
CA TYR A 142 3.38 -24.66 11.26
C TYR A 142 3.45 -26.10 10.79
N VAL A 143 2.43 -26.58 10.09
CA VAL A 143 2.36 -27.95 9.56
C VAL A 143 3.46 -28.19 8.53
N MET A 144 3.66 -27.26 7.59
CA MET A 144 4.69 -27.38 6.55
C MET A 144 6.11 -27.43 7.13
N LYS A 145 6.41 -26.58 8.10
CA LYS A 145 7.71 -26.59 8.79
C LYS A 145 7.97 -27.91 9.52
N ARG A 146 6.94 -28.46 10.16
CA ARG A 146 7.09 -29.67 10.98
C ARG A 146 7.11 -30.95 10.14
N THR A 147 6.37 -30.99 9.03
CA THR A 147 6.19 -32.22 8.23
C THR A 147 7.23 -32.34 7.12
N TRP A 148 7.60 -31.24 6.48
CA TRP A 148 8.50 -31.22 5.33
C TRP A 148 9.78 -30.40 5.52
N GLY A 149 10.01 -29.83 6.70
CA GLY A 149 11.23 -29.03 6.98
C GLY A 149 11.38 -27.79 6.07
N GLY A 150 10.30 -27.34 5.45
CA GLY A 150 10.30 -26.21 4.52
C GLY A 150 10.43 -24.86 5.22
N SER A 151 10.99 -23.87 4.51
CA SER A 151 10.87 -22.46 4.88
C SER A 151 9.41 -22.05 4.84
N GLY A 152 8.97 -21.30 5.85
CA GLY A 152 7.60 -20.80 5.89
C GLY A 152 7.26 -19.98 4.65
N SER A 153 6.10 -20.24 4.06
CA SER A 153 5.59 -19.47 2.92
C SER A 153 4.88 -18.21 3.42
N SER A 154 5.23 -17.07 2.83
CA SER A 154 4.47 -15.83 2.99
C SER A 154 3.81 -15.48 1.66
N TYR A 155 2.59 -14.95 1.73
CA TYR A 155 1.86 -14.42 0.58
C TYR A 155 1.89 -12.90 0.64
N THR A 156 2.36 -12.25 -0.43
CA THR A 156 2.33 -10.81 -0.52
C THR A 156 0.99 -10.37 -1.08
N LEU A 157 0.21 -9.70 -0.24
CA LEU A 157 -1.00 -8.99 -0.64
C LEU A 157 -0.57 -7.59 -1.06
N SER A 158 -1.01 -7.13 -2.22
CA SER A 158 -0.63 -5.82 -2.77
C SER A 158 -1.84 -5.16 -3.39
N GLU A 159 -2.04 -3.89 -3.05
CA GLU A 159 -3.11 -3.08 -3.60
C GLU A 159 -2.56 -1.73 -4.02
N THR A 160 -3.02 -1.24 -5.18
CA THR A 160 -2.64 0.06 -5.72
C THR A 160 -3.89 0.87 -6.05
N ILE A 161 -4.02 2.03 -5.44
CA ILE A 161 -5.16 2.93 -5.64
C ILE A 161 -4.65 4.27 -6.17
N TYR A 162 -5.39 4.82 -7.14
CA TYR A 162 -5.12 6.11 -7.74
C TYR A 162 -6.25 7.08 -7.40
N MET A 163 -5.89 8.25 -6.89
CA MET A 163 -6.85 9.30 -6.55
C MET A 163 -6.42 10.64 -7.14
N LYS A 164 -7.36 11.39 -7.70
CA LYS A 164 -7.09 12.74 -8.19
C LYS A 164 -7.15 13.73 -7.03
N PRO A 165 -6.13 14.61 -6.87
CA PRO A 165 -6.19 15.71 -5.91
C PRO A 165 -7.37 16.62 -6.21
N ARG A 166 -8.03 17.12 -5.17
CA ARG A 166 -9.18 18.04 -5.33
C ARG A 166 -8.80 19.36 -5.99
N SER A 167 -7.58 19.81 -5.80
CA SER A 167 -7.09 21.09 -6.34
C SER A 167 -6.65 21.04 -7.79
N GLN A 168 -6.71 19.90 -8.48
CA GLN A 168 -6.24 19.66 -9.86
C GLN A 168 -4.79 20.09 -10.15
N ALA A 169 -4.10 20.67 -9.19
CA ALA A 169 -2.68 21.04 -9.29
C ALA A 169 -1.80 19.90 -8.76
N ALA A 170 -0.54 19.89 -9.18
CA ALA A 170 0.45 18.99 -8.61
C ALA A 170 0.51 19.18 -7.08
N MET A 171 0.31 18.08 -6.35
CA MET A 171 0.44 18.07 -4.91
C MET A 171 1.90 18.25 -4.53
N MET A 172 2.25 19.37 -3.90
CA MET A 172 3.61 19.66 -3.48
C MET A 172 3.87 19.07 -2.10
N LEU A 173 4.95 18.31 -1.97
CA LEU A 173 5.46 17.86 -0.69
C LEU A 173 6.30 18.98 -0.06
N GLN A 174 5.96 19.42 1.14
CA GLN A 174 6.82 20.29 1.95
C GLN A 174 7.76 19.41 2.79
N SER A 175 9.05 19.46 2.46
CA SER A 175 10.10 18.97 3.35
C SER A 175 10.16 19.90 4.56
N ASP A 176 10.08 19.35 5.76
CA ASP A 176 10.15 19.99 7.10
C ASP A 176 10.41 21.51 7.12
N GLY A 177 9.43 22.25 6.67
CA GLY A 177 9.25 23.66 6.96
C GLY A 177 9.75 24.67 5.94
N THR A 178 10.53 24.34 4.88
CA THR A 178 11.10 25.42 4.08
C THR A 178 11.11 25.24 2.56
N THR A 179 11.33 24.07 2.03
CA THR A 179 11.43 23.93 0.56
C THR A 179 10.49 22.86 0.04
N PRO A 180 9.42 23.23 -0.69
CA PRO A 180 8.56 22.25 -1.34
C PRO A 180 9.35 21.52 -2.44
N CYS A 181 9.02 20.24 -2.66
CA CYS A 181 9.49 19.54 -3.85
C CYS A 181 9.09 20.32 -5.10
N ALA A 182 10.07 20.63 -5.94
CA ALA A 182 9.81 21.34 -7.19
C ALA A 182 8.84 20.50 -8.07
N SER A 183 7.97 21.19 -8.80
CA SER A 183 7.19 20.53 -9.85
C SER A 183 8.14 19.87 -10.85
N PRO A 184 7.81 18.66 -11.35
CA PRO A 184 8.65 17.99 -12.33
C PRO A 184 8.86 18.87 -13.57
N THR A 185 10.07 18.93 -14.07
CA THR A 185 10.41 19.57 -15.35
C THR A 185 10.27 18.52 -16.46
N PHE A 186 9.53 18.85 -17.53
CA PHE A 186 9.25 17.97 -18.66
C PHE A 186 10.08 18.35 -19.87
#